data_61d63368a22c4b20dbde19490df64cb8
#
_entry.id   61d63368a22c4b20dbde19490df64cb8
#
_cell.length_a   1.000
_cell.length_b   1.000
_cell.length_c   1.000
_cell.angle_alpha   90.00
_cell.angle_beta   90.00
_cell.angle_gamma   90.00
#
_symmetry.space_group_name_H-M   'P 1'
#
loop_
_entity.id
_entity.type
_entity.pdbx_description
1 polymer ?
#
loop_
_entity_poly.entity_id
_entity_poly.type
_entity_poly.pdbx_seq_one_letter_code
_entity_poly.pdbx_strand_id
1 'polypeptide(L)'
;MSGITKKNIDQSLKFVYSDNNSLSVIFHDNNLLMGVVGEFNKNLQQLERITNCSLYSRGNSILIKSTPETNEKIKNAIQFLVNQFINNGSIENKDILSSVDKFMINEKVKNNNVTDII
;
A
#
# COMPACT_ATOMS: atom_id res chain seq x y z
N MET A 1 -0.81 20.57 16.54
CA MET A 1 0.44 19.99 16.11
C MET A 1 0.26 19.10 14.91
N SER A 2 -0.67 19.47 14.08
CA SER A 2 -0.96 18.67 12.87
C SER A 2 0.24 18.62 11.93
N GLY A 3 1.03 19.69 11.85
CA GLY A 3 2.21 19.68 11.00
C GLY A 3 3.25 18.69 11.42
N ILE A 4 3.36 18.46 12.73
CA ILE A 4 4.30 17.49 13.26
C ILE A 4 3.85 16.08 12.90
N THR A 5 2.54 15.86 12.91
CA THR A 5 1.97 14.56 12.56
C THR A 5 2.31 14.20 11.12
N LYS A 6 2.18 15.17 10.20
CA LYS A 6 2.51 14.92 8.81
C LYS A 6 3.98 14.59 8.63
N LYS A 7 4.86 15.29 9.34
CA LYS A 7 6.28 15.01 9.28
C LYS A 7 6.56 13.59 9.81
N ASN A 8 5.86 13.20 10.87
CA ASN A 8 6.03 11.87 11.44
C ASN A 8 5.63 10.78 10.43
N ILE A 9 4.57 11.02 9.67
CA ILE A 9 4.16 10.07 8.65
C ILE A 9 5.27 9.90 7.61
N ASP A 10 5.80 11.01 7.11
CA ASP A 10 6.86 10.97 6.12
C ASP A 10 8.11 10.30 6.65
N GLN A 11 8.40 10.49 7.94
CA GLN A 11 9.58 9.91 8.56
C GLN A 11 9.38 8.47 9.00
N SER A 12 8.12 8.03 9.08
CA SER A 12 7.81 6.67 9.51
C SER A 12 8.11 5.63 8.46
N LEU A 13 8.21 6.04 7.21
CA LEU A 13 8.42 5.12 6.11
C LEU A 13 9.68 5.48 5.34
N LYS A 14 10.34 4.45 4.84
CA LYS A 14 11.47 4.61 3.95
C LYS A 14 11.26 3.66 2.78
N PHE A 15 11.56 4.14 1.57
CA PHE A 15 11.37 3.34 0.36
C PHE A 15 12.72 3.03 -0.24
N VAL A 16 12.98 1.75 -0.48
CA VAL A 16 14.25 1.30 -1.05
C VAL A 16 13.94 0.51 -2.31
N TYR A 17 14.45 1.00 -3.43
CA TYR A 17 14.26 0.38 -4.74
C TYR A 17 15.45 -0.49 -5.06
N SER A 18 15.21 -1.70 -5.56
CA SER A 18 16.26 -2.63 -5.90
C SER A 18 16.32 -2.85 -7.41
N ASP A 19 17.49 -3.28 -7.88
CA ASP A 19 17.71 -3.48 -9.31
C ASP A 19 16.84 -4.58 -9.92
N ASN A 20 16.36 -5.51 -9.09
CA ASN A 20 15.57 -6.65 -9.57
C ASN A 20 14.07 -6.36 -9.52
N ASN A 21 13.69 -5.12 -9.68
CA ASN A 21 12.29 -4.70 -9.71
C ASN A 21 11.55 -4.97 -8.41
N SER A 22 12.25 -4.83 -7.29
CA SER A 22 11.56 -4.94 -6.01
C SER A 22 11.66 -3.61 -5.28
N LEU A 23 10.68 -3.38 -4.42
CA LEU A 23 10.58 -2.19 -3.62
C LEU A 23 10.34 -2.61 -2.18
N SER A 24 11.16 -2.10 -1.28
CA SER A 24 10.99 -2.34 0.15
C SER A 24 10.41 -1.10 0.80
N VAL A 25 9.32 -1.29 1.53
CA VAL A 25 8.71 -0.23 2.33
C VAL A 25 9.10 -0.52 3.77
N ILE A 26 9.98 0.29 4.32
CA ILE A 26 10.52 0.08 5.66
C ILE A 26 9.78 0.96 6.65
N PHE A 27 9.32 0.35 7.72
CA PHE A 27 8.58 1.06 8.77
C PHE A 27 9.52 1.29 9.95
N HIS A 28 9.60 2.52 10.41
CA HIS A 28 10.38 2.85 11.60
C HIS A 28 9.60 2.54 12.87
N ASP A 29 8.28 2.51 12.78
CA ASP A 29 7.40 2.21 13.91
C ASP A 29 6.79 0.84 13.70
N ASN A 30 7.16 -0.11 14.54
CA ASN A 30 6.67 -1.48 14.41
C ASN A 30 5.17 -1.58 14.67
N ASN A 31 4.63 -0.74 15.53
CA ASN A 31 3.19 -0.74 15.77
C ASN A 31 2.43 -0.32 14.51
N LEU A 32 2.99 0.62 13.78
CA LEU A 32 2.39 1.05 12.52
C LEU A 32 2.41 -0.09 11.51
N LEU A 33 3.53 -0.78 11.40
CA LEU A 33 3.62 -1.93 10.51
C LEU A 33 2.58 -2.99 10.87
N MET A 34 2.49 -3.33 12.15
CA MET A 34 1.54 -4.34 12.59
C MET A 34 0.10 -3.93 12.33
N GLY A 35 -0.19 -2.64 12.50
CA GLY A 35 -1.53 -2.14 12.22
C GLY A 35 -1.88 -2.22 10.75
N VAL A 36 -0.92 -1.94 9.89
CA VAL A 36 -1.16 -1.97 8.45
C VAL A 36 -1.28 -3.40 7.93
N VAL A 37 -0.37 -4.30 8.33
CA VAL A 37 -0.43 -5.68 7.84
C VAL A 37 -1.55 -6.48 8.50
N GLY A 38 -1.95 -6.09 9.70
CA GLY A 38 -3.03 -6.75 10.42
C GLY A 38 -2.61 -8.05 11.08
N GLU A 39 -3.51 -8.60 11.90
CA GLU A 39 -3.25 -9.85 12.57
C GLU A 39 -2.96 -10.95 11.56
N PHE A 40 -1.88 -11.71 11.80
CA PHE A 40 -1.48 -12.80 10.92
C PHE A 40 -1.32 -12.33 9.48
N ASN A 41 -0.94 -11.06 9.29
CA ASN A 41 -0.74 -10.47 7.97
C ASN A 41 -1.99 -10.51 7.09
N LYS A 42 -3.17 -10.55 7.70
CA LYS A 42 -4.40 -10.72 6.92
C LYS A 42 -4.65 -9.58 5.94
N ASN A 43 -4.30 -8.36 6.34
CA ASN A 43 -4.48 -7.21 5.44
C ASN A 43 -3.51 -7.28 4.27
N LEU A 44 -2.28 -7.66 4.57
CA LEU A 44 -1.27 -7.80 3.52
C LEU A 44 -1.65 -8.92 2.55
N GLN A 45 -2.15 -10.04 3.08
CA GLN A 45 -2.59 -11.14 2.24
C GLN A 45 -3.77 -10.73 1.36
N GLN A 46 -4.68 -9.94 1.89
CA GLN A 46 -5.80 -9.46 1.11
C GLN A 46 -5.32 -8.53 -0.02
N LEU A 47 -4.40 -7.64 0.31
CA LEU A 47 -3.83 -6.73 -0.68
C LEU A 47 -3.11 -7.53 -1.78
N GLU A 48 -2.38 -8.56 -1.37
CA GLU A 48 -1.69 -9.44 -2.31
C GLU A 48 -2.67 -10.12 -3.25
N ARG A 49 -3.77 -10.61 -2.70
CA ARG A 49 -4.79 -11.30 -3.49
C ARG A 49 -5.46 -10.36 -4.48
N ILE A 50 -5.81 -9.17 -4.02
CA ILE A 50 -6.52 -8.19 -4.86
C ILE A 50 -5.62 -7.70 -5.98
N THR A 51 -4.35 -7.45 -5.69
CA THR A 51 -3.44 -6.90 -6.67
C THR A 51 -2.76 -7.98 -7.53
N ASN A 52 -2.88 -9.23 -7.11
CA ASN A 52 -2.20 -10.36 -7.76
C ASN A 52 -0.70 -10.14 -7.82
N CYS A 53 -0.14 -9.55 -6.78
CA CYS A 53 1.28 -9.27 -6.69
C CYS A 53 1.85 -9.91 -5.44
N SER A 54 3.13 -10.28 -5.50
CA SER A 54 3.79 -10.89 -4.36
C SER A 54 4.18 -9.82 -3.34
N LEU A 55 3.67 -9.96 -2.13
CA LEU A 55 3.95 -9.03 -1.03
C LEU A 55 4.44 -9.85 0.15
N TYR A 56 5.55 -9.42 0.72
CA TYR A 56 6.16 -10.15 1.84
C TYR A 56 6.38 -9.21 3.01
N SER A 57 6.00 -9.67 4.21
CA SER A 57 6.34 -8.97 5.44
C SER A 57 7.64 -9.57 5.96
N ARG A 58 8.64 -8.75 6.15
CA ARG A 58 9.96 -9.22 6.56
C ARG A 58 10.58 -8.24 7.53
N GLY A 59 10.69 -8.64 8.80
CA GLY A 59 11.19 -7.74 9.82
C GLY A 59 10.31 -6.51 9.91
N ASN A 60 10.89 -5.36 9.72
CA ASN A 60 10.16 -4.10 9.78
C ASN A 60 9.76 -3.56 8.40
N SER A 61 9.74 -4.42 7.39
CA SER A 61 9.47 -3.95 6.04
C SER A 61 8.46 -4.83 5.31
N ILE A 62 7.87 -4.23 4.27
CA ILE A 62 7.04 -4.95 3.31
C ILE A 62 7.80 -4.91 2.00
N LEU A 63 8.04 -6.09 1.44
CA LEU A 63 8.72 -6.23 0.17
C LEU A 63 7.69 -6.44 -0.93
N ILE A 64 7.77 -5.62 -1.98
CA ILE A 64 6.89 -5.70 -3.14
C ILE A 64 7.70 -6.14 -4.34
N LYS A 65 7.27 -7.21 -5.00
CA LYS A 65 7.96 -7.72 -6.19
C LYS A 65 7.00 -7.77 -7.36
N SER A 66 7.14 -6.82 -8.25
CA SER A 66 6.30 -6.72 -9.44
C SER A 66 7.02 -5.84 -10.45
N THR A 67 6.28 -5.26 -11.38
CA THR A 67 6.86 -4.29 -12.29
C THR A 67 7.08 -2.96 -11.57
N PRO A 68 8.00 -2.12 -12.06
CA PRO A 68 8.19 -0.81 -11.44
C PRO A 68 6.90 0.00 -11.36
N GLU A 69 6.09 -0.04 -12.40
CA GLU A 69 4.83 0.68 -12.41
C GLU A 69 3.87 0.16 -11.33
N THR A 70 3.72 -1.14 -11.25
CA THR A 70 2.84 -1.74 -10.26
C THR A 70 3.38 -1.53 -8.85
N ASN A 71 4.69 -1.61 -8.67
CA ASN A 71 5.31 -1.35 -7.37
C ASN A 71 4.94 0.03 -6.84
N GLU A 72 4.93 1.05 -7.73
CA GLU A 72 4.54 2.39 -7.33
C GLU A 72 3.07 2.45 -6.92
N LYS A 73 2.23 1.77 -7.64
CA LYS A 73 0.80 1.75 -7.30
C LYS A 73 0.56 1.10 -5.94
N ILE A 74 1.25 -0.01 -5.68
CA ILE A 74 1.12 -0.69 -4.39
C ILE A 74 1.72 0.15 -3.27
N LYS A 75 2.84 0.83 -3.55
CA LYS A 75 3.41 1.76 -2.59
C LYS A 75 2.38 2.81 -2.19
N ASN A 76 1.68 3.38 -3.17
CA ASN A 76 0.66 4.38 -2.90
C ASN A 76 -0.49 3.79 -2.08
N ALA A 77 -0.88 2.55 -2.37
CA ALA A 77 -1.91 1.88 -1.59
C ALA A 77 -1.48 1.72 -0.14
N ILE A 78 -0.22 1.32 0.08
CA ILE A 78 0.30 1.15 1.43
C ILE A 78 0.32 2.51 2.16
N GLN A 79 0.72 3.57 1.48
CA GLN A 79 0.70 4.90 2.08
C GLN A 79 -0.72 5.32 2.47
N PHE A 80 -1.69 4.98 1.64
CA PHE A 80 -3.09 5.25 1.96
C PHE A 80 -3.48 4.50 3.24
N LEU A 81 -3.09 3.24 3.35
CA LEU A 81 -3.42 2.45 4.55
C LEU A 81 -2.72 2.98 5.79
N VAL A 82 -1.48 3.45 5.63
CA VAL A 82 -0.77 4.07 6.75
C VAL A 82 -1.56 5.28 7.26
N ASN A 83 -2.01 6.13 6.34
CA ASN A 83 -2.80 7.30 6.72
C ASN A 83 -4.09 6.90 7.40
N GLN A 84 -4.75 5.86 6.90
CA GLN A 84 -5.99 5.39 7.51
C GLN A 84 -5.75 4.89 8.92
N PHE A 85 -4.68 4.14 9.13
CA PHE A 85 -4.36 3.65 10.45
C PHE A 85 -4.04 4.79 11.42
N ILE A 86 -3.26 5.76 10.97
CA ILE A 86 -2.90 6.89 11.81
C ILE A 86 -4.13 7.71 12.19
N ASN A 87 -5.05 7.90 11.24
CA ASN A 87 -6.23 8.71 11.47
C ASN A 87 -7.30 7.99 12.27
N ASN A 88 -7.45 6.69 12.06
CA ASN A 88 -8.59 5.94 12.62
C ASN A 88 -8.19 4.91 13.65
N GLY A 89 -6.92 4.57 13.75
CA GLY A 89 -6.45 3.57 14.71
C GLY A 89 -6.63 2.14 14.29
N SER A 90 -7.20 1.92 13.10
CA SER A 90 -7.41 0.57 12.60
C SER A 90 -7.59 0.58 11.09
N ILE A 91 -7.42 -0.59 10.49
CA ILE A 91 -7.64 -0.82 9.07
C ILE A 91 -8.80 -1.81 8.91
N GLU A 92 -9.80 -1.45 8.13
CA GLU A 92 -10.92 -2.33 7.83
C GLU A 92 -10.85 -2.79 6.39
N ASN A 93 -11.65 -3.80 6.05
CA ASN A 93 -11.68 -4.33 4.68
C ASN A 93 -11.97 -3.23 3.66
N LYS A 94 -12.88 -2.33 3.98
CA LYS A 94 -13.22 -1.26 3.06
C LYS A 94 -12.03 -0.35 2.78
N ASP A 95 -11.14 -0.20 3.75
CA ASP A 95 -9.94 0.62 3.56
C ASP A 95 -8.99 -0.03 2.57
N ILE A 96 -8.85 -1.35 2.67
CA ILE A 96 -7.98 -2.08 1.75
C ILE A 96 -8.53 -2.01 0.34
N LEU A 97 -9.82 -2.22 0.20
CA LEU A 97 -10.46 -2.12 -1.11
C LEU A 97 -10.31 -0.72 -1.69
N SER A 98 -10.51 0.31 -0.85
CA SER A 98 -10.37 1.70 -1.31
C SER A 98 -8.95 2.02 -1.74
N SER A 99 -7.97 1.48 -1.03
CA SER A 99 -6.57 1.76 -1.36
C SER A 99 -6.22 1.24 -2.76
N VAL A 100 -6.81 0.14 -3.14
CA VAL A 100 -6.55 -0.48 -4.44
C VAL A 100 -7.46 0.10 -5.51
N ASP A 101 -8.73 0.33 -5.18
CA ASP A 101 -9.70 0.82 -6.14
C ASP A 101 -9.27 2.13 -6.79
N LYS A 102 -8.52 2.97 -6.06
CA LYS A 102 -8.11 4.25 -6.59
C LYS A 102 -7.38 4.11 -7.91
N PHE A 103 -6.45 3.17 -8.01
CA PHE A 103 -5.73 3.01 -9.27
C PHE A 103 -6.38 1.98 -10.18
N MET A 104 -7.08 1.02 -9.61
CA MET A 104 -7.81 0.06 -10.43
C MET A 104 -8.98 0.72 -11.15
N ILE A 105 -9.68 1.61 -10.45
CA ILE A 105 -10.77 2.36 -11.06
C ILE A 105 -10.25 3.21 -12.21
N ASN A 106 -9.11 3.86 -12.02
CA ASN A 106 -8.51 4.66 -13.07
C ASN A 106 -8.21 3.82 -14.31
N GLU A 107 -7.69 2.63 -14.12
CA GLU A 107 -7.41 1.74 -15.23
C GLU A 107 -8.69 1.25 -15.90
N LYS A 108 -9.69 0.93 -15.08
CA LYS A 108 -10.98 0.51 -15.62
C LYS A 108 -11.66 1.62 -16.39
N VAL A 109 -11.56 2.85 -15.89
CA VAL A 109 -12.12 4.00 -16.60
C VAL A 109 -11.48 4.15 -17.97
N LYS A 110 -10.17 4.00 -18.04
CA LYS A 110 -9.48 4.05 -19.32
C LYS A 110 -9.96 2.95 -20.25
N ASN A 111 -10.07 1.74 -19.73
CA ASN A 111 -10.54 0.61 -20.52
C ASN A 111 -11.99 0.79 -20.92
N ASN A 112 -12.82 1.29 -20.02
CA ASN A 112 -14.23 1.53 -20.33
C ASN A 112 -14.39 2.59 -21.39
N ASN A 113 -13.57 3.62 -21.34
CA ASN A 113 -13.61 4.65 -22.37
C ASN A 113 -13.29 4.05 -23.74
N VAL A 114 -12.33 3.17 -23.80
CA VAL A 114 -11.99 2.49 -25.05
C VAL A 114 -13.14 1.63 -25.49
N THR A 115 -13.77 0.93 -24.56
CA THR A 115 -14.92 0.08 -24.85
C THR A 115 -16.12 0.89 -25.29
N ASP A 116 -16.35 2.02 -24.66
CA ASP A 116 -17.49 2.87 -24.99
C ASP A 116 -17.37 3.48 -26.38
N ILE A 117 -16.17 3.72 -26.82
CA ILE A 117 -15.94 4.26 -28.15
C ILE A 117 -16.32 3.24 -29.23
N ILE A 118 -16.16 1.99 -28.90
CA ILE A 118 -16.50 0.92 -29.83
C ILE A 118 -18.01 0.67 -29.82
#